data_0c906b6825ee5b40002d8251f6b0d012
#
_entry.id   0c906b6825ee5b40002d8251f6b0d012
#
_cell.length_a   1.000
_cell.length_b   1.000
_cell.length_c   1.000
_cell.angle_alpha   90.00
_cell.angle_beta   90.00
_cell.angle_gamma   90.00
#
_symmetry.space_group_name_H-M   'P 1'
#
loop_
_entity.id
_entity.type
_entity.pdbx_description
1 polymer ?
#
loop_
_entity_poly.entity_id
_entity_poly.type
_entity_poly.pdbx_seq_one_letter_code
_entity_poly.pdbx_strand_id
1 'polypeptide(L)'
;FEFMIKKFQDCKVAAYELNLSCPHVAKVGLEVGDDTELVSKIVKKVKSMSDVPVIAKVGLGSTDYLKTVDAAVSAGADAITAINTIRAMAIDVEVERPILSNKIGGLSGTPIKPVALRCVYEISSKFDIPIFGCGGISTWEDAVEFILAGASAVQFGSVMGDHWDEVFSEINNGIEKFMERKGYATIGEMIGRAKRS
;
A
#
# COMPACT_ATOMS: atom_id res chain seq x y z
N PHE A 1 -17.82 1.89 5.40
CA PHE A 1 -17.27 2.92 4.48
C PHE A 1 -18.32 4.04 4.21
N GLU A 2 -19.54 3.74 3.79
CA GLU A 2 -20.57 4.77 3.47
C GLU A 2 -20.75 5.83 4.56
N PHE A 3 -20.88 5.39 5.82
CA PHE A 3 -21.04 6.29 6.96
C PHE A 3 -19.82 7.24 7.10
N MET A 4 -18.62 6.72 6.91
CA MET A 4 -17.39 7.50 7.00
C MET A 4 -17.31 8.53 5.87
N ILE A 5 -17.55 8.12 4.62
CA ILE A 5 -17.54 9.04 3.48
C ILE A 5 -18.52 10.20 3.71
N LYS A 6 -19.76 9.91 4.13
CA LYS A 6 -20.76 10.96 4.44
C LYS A 6 -20.27 11.94 5.51
N LYS A 7 -19.53 11.47 6.51
CA LYS A 7 -18.99 12.33 7.58
C LYS A 7 -17.83 13.19 7.12
N PHE A 8 -17.08 12.75 6.11
CA PHE A 8 -15.95 13.48 5.56
C PHE A 8 -16.29 14.34 4.33
N GLN A 9 -17.53 14.33 3.84
CA GLN A 9 -17.95 15.14 2.67
C GLN A 9 -17.69 16.64 2.85
N ASP A 10 -17.87 17.15 4.08
CA ASP A 10 -17.61 18.55 4.40
C ASP A 10 -16.12 18.87 4.66
N CYS A 11 -15.26 17.83 4.67
CA CYS A 11 -13.83 17.97 4.84
C CYS A 11 -13.14 18.11 3.49
N LYS A 12 -12.23 19.09 3.36
CA LYS A 12 -11.40 19.24 2.16
C LYS A 12 -10.29 18.17 2.12
N VAL A 13 -10.67 16.93 1.78
CA VAL A 13 -9.72 15.81 1.60
C VAL A 13 -9.28 15.74 0.14
N ALA A 14 -8.02 15.34 -0.10
CA ALA A 14 -7.50 15.19 -1.45
C ALA A 14 -7.89 13.87 -2.11
N ALA A 15 -8.08 12.81 -1.30
CA ALA A 15 -8.48 11.48 -1.74
C ALA A 15 -8.99 10.65 -0.55
N TYR A 16 -9.67 9.53 -0.84
CA TYR A 16 -10.01 8.50 0.14
C TYR A 16 -9.18 7.24 -0.12
N GLU A 17 -8.39 6.79 0.86
CA GLU A 17 -7.76 5.48 0.80
C GLU A 17 -8.59 4.45 1.57
N LEU A 18 -9.06 3.42 0.87
CA LEU A 18 -9.86 2.34 1.43
C LEU A 18 -8.95 1.21 1.89
N ASN A 19 -8.86 0.99 3.20
CA ASN A 19 -8.15 -0.16 3.74
C ASN A 19 -9.01 -1.43 3.56
N LEU A 20 -8.68 -2.23 2.54
CA LEU A 20 -9.39 -3.46 2.19
C LEU A 20 -8.81 -4.71 2.88
N SER A 21 -7.77 -4.55 3.70
CA SER A 21 -7.10 -5.65 4.42
C SER A 21 -7.54 -5.78 5.87
N CYS A 22 -8.73 -5.27 6.24
CA CYS A 22 -9.23 -5.34 7.62
C CYS A 22 -9.72 -6.76 7.94
N PRO A 23 -9.20 -7.44 9.00
CA PRO A 23 -9.58 -8.81 9.35
C PRO A 23 -10.97 -8.93 10.01
N HIS A 24 -11.75 -7.85 10.11
CA HIS A 24 -12.97 -7.77 10.91
C HIS A 24 -14.26 -7.97 10.10
N VAL A 25 -14.24 -8.80 9.07
CA VAL A 25 -15.47 -9.21 8.38
C VAL A 25 -15.99 -10.51 9.02
N ALA A 26 -17.31 -10.63 9.14
CA ALA A 26 -18.05 -11.65 9.90
C ALA A 26 -17.79 -13.12 9.51
N LYS A 27 -16.84 -13.41 8.64
CA LYS A 27 -16.35 -14.75 8.33
C LYS A 27 -14.94 -14.89 8.91
N VAL A 28 -14.82 -15.73 9.92
CA VAL A 28 -13.60 -16.00 10.68
C VAL A 28 -12.39 -16.21 9.75
N GLY A 29 -11.40 -15.32 9.86
CA GLY A 29 -10.07 -15.52 9.26
C GLY A 29 -9.85 -15.00 7.85
N LEU A 30 -10.84 -14.39 7.19
CA LEU A 30 -10.69 -13.78 5.87
C LEU A 30 -10.55 -12.26 5.98
N GLU A 31 -9.65 -11.69 5.20
CA GLU A 31 -9.58 -10.23 4.99
C GLU A 31 -10.67 -9.81 3.98
N VAL A 32 -11.09 -8.54 4.02
CA VAL A 32 -12.02 -7.99 3.01
C VAL A 32 -11.49 -8.23 1.60
N GLY A 33 -10.16 -8.12 1.41
CA GLY A 33 -9.47 -8.34 0.15
C GLY A 33 -9.55 -9.75 -0.41
N ASP A 34 -9.91 -10.75 0.40
CA ASP A 34 -10.07 -12.13 -0.04
C ASP A 34 -11.41 -12.37 -0.80
N ASP A 35 -12.37 -11.44 -0.65
CA ASP A 35 -13.66 -11.47 -1.33
C ASP A 35 -13.71 -10.39 -2.42
N THR A 36 -13.37 -10.76 -3.65
CA THR A 36 -13.31 -9.84 -4.80
C THR A 36 -14.66 -9.19 -5.14
N GLU A 37 -15.78 -9.88 -4.86
CA GLU A 37 -17.11 -9.30 -5.05
C GLU A 37 -17.39 -8.21 -4.01
N LEU A 38 -16.98 -8.44 -2.76
CA LEU A 38 -17.11 -7.44 -1.69
C LEU A 38 -16.23 -6.24 -1.97
N VAL A 39 -14.97 -6.45 -2.41
CA VAL A 39 -14.07 -5.38 -2.86
C VAL A 39 -14.73 -4.53 -3.94
N SER A 40 -15.24 -5.17 -4.99
CA SER A 40 -15.90 -4.47 -6.08
C SER A 40 -17.12 -3.66 -5.61
N LYS A 41 -17.96 -4.23 -4.73
CA LYS A 41 -19.11 -3.55 -4.15
C LYS A 41 -18.72 -2.32 -3.33
N ILE A 42 -17.67 -2.46 -2.48
CA ILE A 42 -17.18 -1.36 -1.64
C ILE A 42 -16.64 -0.22 -2.51
N VAL A 43 -15.74 -0.53 -3.46
CA VAL A 43 -15.11 0.47 -4.32
C VAL A 43 -16.17 1.20 -5.16
N LYS A 44 -17.07 0.47 -5.84
CA LYS A 44 -18.15 1.07 -6.62
C LYS A 44 -19.03 1.99 -5.77
N LYS A 45 -19.37 1.55 -4.56
CA LYS A 45 -20.23 2.34 -3.67
C LYS A 45 -19.53 3.63 -3.21
N VAL A 46 -18.27 3.55 -2.78
CA VAL A 46 -17.53 4.74 -2.37
C VAL A 46 -17.31 5.67 -3.57
N LYS A 47 -16.96 5.13 -4.73
CA LYS A 47 -16.75 5.90 -5.95
C LYS A 47 -18.02 6.68 -6.35
N SER A 48 -19.20 6.07 -6.21
CA SER A 48 -20.48 6.73 -6.51
C SER A 48 -20.85 7.87 -5.54
N MET A 49 -20.15 8.01 -4.42
CA MET A 49 -20.39 9.01 -3.38
C MET A 49 -19.25 10.02 -3.25
N SER A 50 -18.16 9.85 -3.99
CA SER A 50 -16.92 10.62 -3.84
C SER A 50 -16.70 11.51 -5.05
N ASP A 51 -16.45 12.80 -4.78
CA ASP A 51 -16.01 13.78 -5.78
C ASP A 51 -14.47 13.86 -5.89
N VAL A 52 -13.76 13.09 -5.04
CA VAL A 52 -12.29 13.01 -5.02
C VAL A 52 -11.82 11.59 -5.35
N PRO A 53 -10.54 11.42 -5.73
CA PRO A 53 -10.00 10.10 -6.05
C PRO A 53 -10.20 9.07 -4.94
N VAL A 54 -10.44 7.82 -5.33
CA VAL A 54 -10.59 6.67 -4.44
C VAL A 54 -9.44 5.70 -4.66
N ILE A 55 -8.64 5.49 -3.64
CA ILE A 55 -7.46 4.63 -3.64
C ILE A 55 -7.81 3.32 -2.93
N ALA A 56 -7.51 2.19 -3.54
CA ALA A 56 -7.72 0.87 -2.91
C ALA A 56 -6.41 0.35 -2.31
N LYS A 57 -6.34 0.25 -0.96
CA LYS A 57 -5.17 -0.33 -0.29
C LYS A 57 -5.36 -1.83 -0.11
N VAL A 58 -4.49 -2.59 -0.77
CA VAL A 58 -4.54 -4.05 -0.80
C VAL A 58 -3.46 -4.68 0.09
N GLY A 59 -3.74 -5.87 0.58
CA GLY A 59 -2.82 -6.71 1.33
C GLY A 59 -2.54 -8.02 0.62
N LEU A 60 -1.70 -8.85 1.24
CA LEU A 60 -1.47 -10.23 0.85
C LEU A 60 -2.38 -11.13 1.70
N GLY A 61 -3.63 -11.27 1.27
CA GLY A 61 -4.60 -12.17 1.88
C GLY A 61 -4.34 -13.64 1.52
N SER A 62 -5.35 -14.48 1.73
CA SER A 62 -5.33 -15.91 1.39
C SER A 62 -5.53 -16.20 -0.10
N THR A 63 -6.04 -15.22 -0.85
CA THR A 63 -6.28 -15.32 -2.29
C THR A 63 -5.16 -14.64 -3.09
N ASP A 64 -5.20 -14.83 -4.42
CA ASP A 64 -4.33 -14.13 -5.34
C ASP A 64 -4.63 -12.62 -5.28
N TYR A 65 -3.74 -11.83 -4.69
CA TYR A 65 -3.90 -10.39 -4.51
C TYR A 65 -4.08 -9.63 -5.83
N LEU A 66 -3.58 -10.16 -6.96
CA LEU A 66 -3.80 -9.55 -8.28
C LEU A 66 -5.27 -9.61 -8.70
N LYS A 67 -6.04 -10.60 -8.24
CA LYS A 67 -7.50 -10.62 -8.44
C LYS A 67 -8.20 -9.54 -7.61
N THR A 68 -7.71 -9.27 -6.41
CA THR A 68 -8.19 -8.16 -5.58
C THR A 68 -7.93 -6.81 -6.25
N VAL A 69 -6.72 -6.63 -6.81
CA VAL A 69 -6.37 -5.43 -7.59
C VAL A 69 -7.29 -5.29 -8.81
N ASP A 70 -7.47 -6.37 -9.59
CA ASP A 70 -8.35 -6.39 -10.76
C ASP A 70 -9.79 -6.00 -10.41
N ALA A 71 -10.33 -6.54 -9.32
CA ALA A 71 -11.66 -6.21 -8.83
C ALA A 71 -11.79 -4.73 -8.41
N ALA A 72 -10.76 -4.16 -7.78
CA ALA A 72 -10.73 -2.75 -7.40
C ALA A 72 -10.63 -1.83 -8.62
N VAL A 73 -9.74 -2.13 -9.57
CA VAL A 73 -9.56 -1.37 -10.82
C VAL A 73 -10.84 -1.41 -11.66
N SER A 74 -11.41 -2.61 -11.86
CA SER A 74 -12.67 -2.80 -12.60
C SER A 74 -13.88 -2.13 -11.93
N ALA A 75 -13.80 -1.90 -10.61
CA ALA A 75 -14.81 -1.18 -9.85
C ALA A 75 -14.63 0.34 -9.89
N GLY A 76 -13.58 0.87 -10.52
CA GLY A 76 -13.32 2.28 -10.71
C GLY A 76 -12.42 2.93 -9.65
N ALA A 77 -11.54 2.15 -8.99
CA ALA A 77 -10.48 2.74 -8.18
C ALA A 77 -9.58 3.62 -9.05
N ASP A 78 -9.16 4.78 -8.53
CA ASP A 78 -8.29 5.72 -9.24
C ASP A 78 -6.80 5.43 -9.02
N ALA A 79 -6.46 4.71 -7.96
CA ALA A 79 -5.11 4.26 -7.65
C ALA A 79 -5.13 3.02 -6.73
N ILE A 80 -3.99 2.35 -6.66
CA ILE A 80 -3.76 1.21 -5.76
C ILE A 80 -2.65 1.57 -4.77
N THR A 81 -2.84 1.26 -3.48
CA THR A 81 -1.75 1.21 -2.51
C THR A 81 -1.37 -0.25 -2.26
N ALA A 82 -0.12 -0.60 -2.44
CA ALA A 82 0.43 -1.93 -2.22
C ALA A 82 1.75 -1.84 -1.42
N ILE A 83 1.83 -2.50 -0.28
CA ILE A 83 0.91 -3.45 0.35
C ILE A 83 0.58 -3.05 1.79
N ASN A 84 -0.44 -3.67 2.38
CA ASN A 84 -0.66 -3.66 3.82
C ASN A 84 0.36 -4.56 4.55
N THR A 85 0.33 -4.61 5.87
CA THR A 85 1.16 -5.50 6.69
C THR A 85 0.91 -6.98 6.33
N ILE A 86 1.92 -7.82 6.57
CA ILE A 86 1.85 -9.27 6.32
C ILE A 86 1.51 -9.97 7.63
N ARG A 87 0.58 -10.93 7.59
CA ARG A 87 0.21 -11.70 8.79
C ARG A 87 1.40 -12.49 9.33
N ALA A 88 1.70 -12.29 10.59
CA ALA A 88 2.82 -12.92 11.29
C ALA A 88 2.51 -13.16 12.77
N MET A 89 3.38 -13.90 13.45
CA MET A 89 3.29 -14.21 14.87
C MET A 89 4.68 -14.18 15.50
N ALA A 90 4.75 -13.80 16.77
CA ALA A 90 5.91 -14.02 17.61
C ALA A 90 5.49 -14.70 18.92
N ILE A 91 6.36 -15.57 19.44
CA ILE A 91 6.17 -16.32 20.70
C ILE A 91 7.26 -15.88 21.66
N ASP A 92 6.86 -15.55 22.88
CA ASP A 92 7.77 -15.38 24.00
C ASP A 92 8.13 -16.77 24.52
N VAL A 93 9.40 -17.14 24.40
CA VAL A 93 9.86 -18.50 24.75
C VAL A 93 9.94 -18.74 26.25
N GLU A 94 10.10 -17.68 27.06
CA GLU A 94 10.15 -17.79 28.50
C GLU A 94 8.75 -17.94 29.10
N VAL A 95 7.76 -17.26 28.54
CA VAL A 95 6.35 -17.33 28.97
C VAL A 95 5.59 -18.44 28.23
N GLU A 96 6.17 -19.00 27.17
CA GLU A 96 5.58 -20.05 26.31
C GLU A 96 4.22 -19.64 25.71
N ARG A 97 4.09 -18.36 25.29
CA ARG A 97 2.83 -17.79 24.77
C ARG A 97 3.08 -16.81 23.63
N PRO A 98 2.08 -16.61 22.74
CA PRO A 98 2.12 -15.53 21.78
C PRO A 98 2.29 -14.16 22.46
N ILE A 99 3.16 -13.30 21.91
CA ILE A 99 3.40 -11.94 22.44
C ILE A 99 2.12 -11.10 22.31
N LEU A 100 1.42 -11.22 21.20
CA LEU A 100 0.18 -10.47 20.97
C LEU A 100 -1.03 -11.21 21.57
N SER A 101 -1.93 -10.48 22.21
CA SER A 101 -3.19 -11.02 22.74
C SER A 101 -4.06 -11.69 21.65
N ASN A 102 -4.05 -11.14 20.44
CA ASN A 102 -4.72 -11.69 19.26
C ASN A 102 -3.93 -12.84 18.59
N LYS A 103 -2.80 -13.26 19.17
CA LYS A 103 -1.89 -14.31 18.69
C LYS A 103 -1.19 -13.95 17.38
N ILE A 104 -1.93 -13.48 16.39
CA ILE A 104 -1.46 -13.08 15.05
C ILE A 104 -1.64 -11.57 14.88
N GLY A 105 -0.64 -10.92 14.30
CA GLY A 105 -0.65 -9.49 13.98
C GLY A 105 -0.08 -9.21 12.61
N GLY A 106 0.09 -7.93 12.30
CA GLY A 106 0.69 -7.48 11.05
C GLY A 106 2.19 -7.24 11.22
N LEU A 107 3.00 -7.92 10.43
CA LEU A 107 4.42 -7.62 10.27
C LEU A 107 4.60 -6.41 9.36
N SER A 108 5.36 -5.42 9.81
CA SER A 108 5.75 -4.22 9.06
C SER A 108 7.26 -3.97 9.17
N GLY A 109 7.73 -2.87 8.59
CA GLY A 109 9.14 -2.49 8.61
C GLY A 109 9.98 -3.19 7.54
N THR A 110 11.30 -3.01 7.61
CA THR A 110 12.25 -3.45 6.59
C THR A 110 12.14 -4.92 6.17
N PRO A 111 11.76 -5.88 7.04
CA PRO A 111 11.65 -7.29 6.63
C PRO A 111 10.63 -7.55 5.51
N ILE A 112 9.60 -6.71 5.36
CA ILE A 112 8.59 -6.93 4.31
C ILE A 112 8.93 -6.23 2.98
N LYS A 113 9.97 -5.38 2.91
CA LYS A 113 10.33 -4.61 1.72
C LYS A 113 10.42 -5.47 0.45
N PRO A 114 11.18 -6.58 0.40
CA PRO A 114 11.32 -7.35 -0.84
C PRO A 114 10.00 -7.95 -1.33
N VAL A 115 9.08 -8.27 -0.41
CA VAL A 115 7.75 -8.77 -0.75
C VAL A 115 6.88 -7.64 -1.33
N ALA A 116 6.87 -6.48 -0.67
CA ALA A 116 6.12 -5.31 -1.12
C ALA A 116 6.62 -4.80 -2.48
N LEU A 117 7.94 -4.74 -2.68
CA LEU A 117 8.57 -4.34 -3.93
C LEU A 117 8.16 -5.26 -5.09
N ARG A 118 8.19 -6.58 -4.89
CA ARG A 118 7.69 -7.56 -5.87
C ARG A 118 6.23 -7.30 -6.23
N CYS A 119 5.36 -7.05 -5.24
CA CYS A 119 3.95 -6.79 -5.49
C CYS A 119 3.75 -5.53 -6.36
N VAL A 120 4.45 -4.44 -6.05
CA VAL A 120 4.40 -3.22 -6.87
C VAL A 120 4.85 -3.49 -8.29
N TYR A 121 5.94 -4.22 -8.48
CA TYR A 121 6.44 -4.60 -9.80
C TYR A 121 5.42 -5.42 -10.60
N GLU A 122 4.80 -6.43 -9.99
CA GLU A 122 3.79 -7.28 -10.63
C GLU A 122 2.51 -6.49 -10.97
N ILE A 123 2.01 -5.64 -10.05
CA ILE A 123 0.84 -4.79 -10.29
C ILE A 123 1.13 -3.83 -11.45
N SER A 124 2.25 -3.11 -11.40
CA SER A 124 2.62 -2.13 -12.44
C SER A 124 2.92 -2.76 -13.81
N SER A 125 3.22 -4.05 -13.85
CA SER A 125 3.41 -4.79 -15.09
C SER A 125 2.09 -5.23 -15.73
N LYS A 126 1.01 -5.27 -14.95
CA LYS A 126 -0.27 -5.86 -15.35
C LYS A 126 -1.39 -4.84 -15.49
N PHE A 127 -1.33 -3.74 -14.74
CA PHE A 127 -2.37 -2.74 -14.68
C PHE A 127 -1.79 -1.36 -14.99
N ASP A 128 -2.49 -0.59 -15.83
CA ASP A 128 -2.18 0.82 -16.12
C ASP A 128 -2.95 1.71 -15.13
N ILE A 129 -2.45 1.80 -13.90
CA ILE A 129 -3.04 2.57 -12.81
C ILE A 129 -1.93 3.13 -11.90
N PRO A 130 -2.07 4.35 -11.36
CA PRO A 130 -1.13 4.87 -10.37
C PRO A 130 -1.02 3.94 -9.15
N ILE A 131 0.22 3.73 -8.68
CA ILE A 131 0.50 2.85 -7.53
C ILE A 131 1.23 3.65 -6.45
N PHE A 132 0.72 3.58 -5.23
CA PHE A 132 1.41 4.01 -4.03
C PHE A 132 2.15 2.81 -3.45
N GLY A 133 3.49 2.79 -3.55
CA GLY A 133 4.31 1.72 -2.99
C GLY A 133 4.40 1.85 -1.47
N CYS A 134 4.05 0.79 -0.75
CA CYS A 134 4.03 0.77 0.71
C CYS A 134 4.56 -0.56 1.24
N GLY A 135 5.46 -0.50 2.23
CA GLY A 135 5.95 -1.67 2.96
C GLY A 135 7.47 -1.73 3.06
N GLY A 136 8.00 -1.42 4.24
CA GLY A 136 9.41 -1.56 4.57
C GLY A 136 10.34 -0.50 4.02
N ILE A 137 9.83 0.60 3.49
CA ILE A 137 10.60 1.75 3.03
C ILE A 137 11.12 2.49 4.26
N SER A 138 12.44 2.64 4.35
CA SER A 138 13.12 3.32 5.45
C SER A 138 14.21 4.30 4.99
N THR A 139 14.67 4.19 3.76
CA THR A 139 15.70 5.06 3.17
C THR A 139 15.24 5.58 1.82
N TRP A 140 15.99 6.56 1.27
CA TRP A 140 15.71 7.07 -0.07
C TRP A 140 15.99 6.03 -1.17
N GLU A 141 16.96 5.12 -0.94
CA GLU A 141 17.23 4.00 -1.85
C GLU A 141 16.02 3.09 -1.96
N ASP A 142 15.40 2.76 -0.82
CA ASP A 142 14.17 1.96 -0.80
C ASP A 142 13.06 2.65 -1.62
N ALA A 143 12.86 3.95 -1.43
CA ALA A 143 11.87 4.72 -2.17
C ALA A 143 12.14 4.70 -3.68
N VAL A 144 13.41 4.85 -4.09
CA VAL A 144 13.84 4.75 -5.50
C VAL A 144 13.58 3.36 -6.06
N GLU A 145 13.86 2.28 -5.31
CA GLU A 145 13.54 0.91 -5.75
C GLU A 145 12.05 0.77 -6.08
N PHE A 146 11.15 1.28 -5.23
CA PHE A 146 9.72 1.23 -5.48
C PHE A 146 9.30 2.05 -6.70
N ILE A 147 9.86 3.24 -6.90
CA ILE A 147 9.58 4.07 -8.07
C ILE A 147 10.06 3.34 -9.34
N LEU A 148 11.27 2.81 -9.34
CA LEU A 148 11.80 2.04 -10.47
C LEU A 148 10.98 0.77 -10.76
N ALA A 149 10.38 0.16 -9.75
CA ALA A 149 9.46 -0.98 -9.90
C ALA A 149 8.10 -0.58 -10.49
N GLY A 150 7.71 0.70 -10.42
CA GLY A 150 6.47 1.20 -11.02
C GLY A 150 5.57 1.99 -10.08
N ALA A 151 6.00 2.28 -8.85
CA ALA A 151 5.26 3.16 -7.96
C ALA A 151 5.32 4.63 -8.44
N SER A 152 4.18 5.31 -8.41
CA SER A 152 4.05 6.75 -8.70
C SER A 152 4.38 7.61 -7.48
N ALA A 153 4.21 7.05 -6.29
CA ALA A 153 4.56 7.64 -5.00
C ALA A 153 4.81 6.53 -3.99
N VAL A 154 5.36 6.87 -2.82
CA VAL A 154 5.64 5.92 -1.75
C VAL A 154 4.97 6.33 -0.44
N GLN A 155 4.60 5.33 0.37
CA GLN A 155 4.12 5.49 1.73
C GLN A 155 5.04 4.73 2.68
N PHE A 156 5.35 5.33 3.81
CA PHE A 156 6.11 4.68 4.87
C PHE A 156 5.47 4.97 6.24
N GLY A 157 5.62 4.04 7.16
CA GLY A 157 5.01 4.11 8.48
C GLY A 157 6.00 3.76 9.58
N SER A 158 6.53 2.53 9.58
CA SER A 158 7.37 2.02 10.69
C SER A 158 8.60 2.86 10.99
N VAL A 159 9.24 3.44 9.97
CA VAL A 159 10.42 4.31 10.10
C VAL A 159 10.11 5.60 10.85
N MET A 160 8.87 6.06 10.85
CA MET A 160 8.46 7.27 11.58
C MET A 160 8.52 7.10 13.10
N GLY A 161 8.56 5.87 13.61
CA GLY A 161 8.73 5.61 15.04
C GLY A 161 10.08 6.06 15.59
N ASP A 162 11.11 6.04 14.75
CA ASP A 162 12.49 6.34 15.15
C ASP A 162 12.92 7.76 14.73
N HIS A 163 12.38 8.32 13.62
CA HIS A 163 12.82 9.57 12.98
C HIS A 163 11.63 10.39 12.43
N TRP A 164 10.72 10.76 13.28
CA TRP A 164 9.40 11.31 12.96
C TRP A 164 9.38 12.47 11.95
N ASP A 165 10.21 13.49 12.12
CA ASP A 165 10.14 14.76 11.36
C ASP A 165 11.22 14.91 10.27
N GLU A 166 12.30 14.16 10.34
CA GLU A 166 13.43 14.26 9.41
C GLU A 166 13.28 13.32 8.20
N VAL A 167 12.62 12.17 8.38
CA VAL A 167 12.55 11.10 7.38
C VAL A 167 11.97 11.53 6.03
N PHE A 168 10.97 12.43 6.02
CA PHE A 168 10.42 12.93 4.76
C PHE A 168 11.43 13.76 3.98
N SER A 169 12.15 14.63 4.68
CA SER A 169 13.19 15.47 4.07
C SER A 169 14.37 14.65 3.60
N GLU A 170 14.79 13.66 4.38
CA GLU A 170 15.90 12.75 4.02
C GLU A 170 15.60 11.94 2.78
N ILE A 171 14.41 11.34 2.71
CA ILE A 171 13.98 10.55 1.56
C ILE A 171 13.85 11.42 0.32
N ASN A 172 13.19 12.58 0.41
CA ASN A 172 13.01 13.48 -0.72
C ASN A 172 14.35 14.02 -1.24
N ASN A 173 15.25 14.48 -0.35
CA ASN A 173 16.58 14.95 -0.72
C ASN A 173 17.43 13.83 -1.37
N GLY A 174 17.28 12.59 -0.90
CA GLY A 174 17.97 11.45 -1.47
C GLY A 174 17.49 11.12 -2.88
N ILE A 175 16.17 11.15 -3.11
CA ILE A 175 15.55 10.98 -4.44
C ILE A 175 16.04 12.08 -5.38
N GLU A 176 16.03 13.34 -4.96
CA GLU A 176 16.48 14.49 -5.77
C GLU A 176 17.93 14.33 -6.21
N LYS A 177 18.86 14.04 -5.28
CA LYS A 177 20.27 13.77 -5.58
C LYS A 177 20.45 12.57 -6.52
N PHE A 178 19.63 11.53 -6.39
CA PHE A 178 19.66 10.39 -7.30
C PHE A 178 19.22 10.81 -8.71
N MET A 179 18.16 11.62 -8.83
CA MET A 179 17.68 12.13 -10.10
C MET A 179 18.75 12.98 -10.80
N GLU A 180 19.36 13.95 -10.10
CA GLU A 180 20.45 14.78 -10.61
C GLU A 180 21.61 13.93 -11.13
N ARG A 181 22.09 12.96 -10.34
CA ARG A 181 23.19 12.07 -10.71
C ARG A 181 22.88 11.21 -11.93
N LYS A 182 21.61 10.83 -12.14
CA LYS A 182 21.16 9.99 -13.25
C LYS A 182 20.64 10.78 -14.45
N GLY A 183 20.51 12.10 -14.32
CA GLY A 183 20.01 12.98 -15.37
C GLY A 183 18.50 12.88 -15.60
N TYR A 184 17.72 12.54 -14.59
CA TYR A 184 16.27 12.56 -14.65
C TYR A 184 15.73 13.95 -14.36
N ALA A 185 14.88 14.48 -15.22
CA ALA A 185 14.20 15.77 -15.02
C ALA A 185 12.96 15.63 -14.11
N THR A 186 12.30 14.50 -14.13
CA THR A 186 11.07 14.23 -13.38
C THR A 186 11.05 12.80 -12.80
N ILE A 187 10.30 12.61 -11.70
CA ILE A 187 10.04 11.28 -11.14
C ILE A 187 9.34 10.38 -12.18
N GLY A 188 8.47 10.98 -13.02
CA GLY A 188 7.77 10.24 -14.08
C GLY A 188 8.69 9.50 -15.06
N GLU A 189 9.91 10.01 -15.29
CA GLU A 189 10.91 9.33 -16.11
C GLU A 189 11.49 8.07 -15.46
N MET A 190 11.44 7.99 -14.13
CA MET A 190 11.94 6.88 -13.35
C MET A 190 10.91 5.75 -13.21
N ILE A 191 9.61 6.08 -13.24
CA ILE A 191 8.54 5.12 -12.95
C ILE A 191 8.64 3.91 -13.88
N GLY A 192 8.79 2.73 -13.28
CA GLY A 192 8.82 1.46 -13.99
C GLY A 192 10.08 1.22 -14.85
N ARG A 193 11.16 1.97 -14.65
CA ARG A 193 12.42 1.78 -15.41
C ARG A 193 13.00 0.39 -15.24
N ALA A 194 12.84 -0.23 -14.07
CA ALA A 194 13.32 -1.59 -13.83
C ALA A 194 12.60 -2.67 -14.67
N LYS A 195 11.48 -2.32 -15.33
CA LYS A 195 10.74 -3.23 -16.23
C LYS A 195 11.24 -3.17 -17.68
N ARG A 196 12.05 -2.17 -18.02
CA ARG A 196 12.61 -1.99 -19.37
C ARG A 196 13.92 -2.78 -19.43
N SER A 197 13.85 -4.04 -19.78
CA SER A 197 15.01 -4.88 -20.15
C SER A 197 15.32 -4.73 -21.64
#